data_f69c7aa58ae78186dde64e4342b1dfbe
#
_entry.id   f69c7aa58ae78186dde64e4342b1dfbe
#
_cell.length_a   1.000
_cell.length_b   1.000
_cell.length_c   1.000
_cell.angle_alpha   90.00
_cell.angle_beta   90.00
_cell.angle_gamma   90.00
#
_symmetry.space_group_name_H-M   'P 1'
#
loop_
_entity.id
_entity.type
_entity.pdbx_description
1 polymer ?
#
loop_
_entity_poly.entity_id
_entity_poly.type
_entity_poly.pdbx_seq_one_letter_code
_entity_poly.pdbx_strand_id
1 'polypeptide(L)' 'MADLVKDPVCGMDVDPAQAAASEEHGGQTFYFCGHGCHEKFLADPHKYGHA' A
#
# COMPACT_ATOMS: atom_id res chain seq x y z
N MET A 1 -6.36 4.65 18.87
CA MET A 1 -6.61 5.12 17.50
C MET A 1 -5.55 4.59 16.59
N ALA A 2 -5.99 4.04 15.46
CA ALA A 2 -5.05 3.50 14.49
C ALA A 2 -4.39 4.65 13.72
N ASP A 3 -3.10 4.49 13.46
CA ASP A 3 -2.40 5.42 12.60
C ASP A 3 -2.67 5.04 11.16
N LEU A 4 -3.26 5.95 10.42
CA LEU A 4 -3.55 5.71 9.02
C LEU A 4 -2.27 5.85 8.21
N VAL A 5 -2.14 5.01 7.19
CA VAL A 5 -1.02 5.05 6.26
C VAL A 5 -1.56 5.34 4.87
N LYS A 6 -0.70 5.82 3.99
CA LYS A 6 -1.13 6.14 2.64
C LYS A 6 -0.94 4.94 1.73
N ASP A 7 -1.95 4.68 0.91
CA ASP A 7 -1.87 3.73 -0.18
C ASP A 7 -0.87 4.29 -1.20
N PRO A 8 0.19 3.55 -1.55
CA PRO A 8 1.20 4.08 -2.47
C PRO A 8 0.70 4.24 -3.90
N VAL A 9 -0.41 3.61 -4.25
CA VAL A 9 -0.95 3.67 -5.60
C VAL A 9 -1.94 4.80 -5.75
N CYS A 10 -2.94 4.88 -4.90
CA CYS A 10 -3.99 5.89 -5.03
C CYS A 10 -3.82 7.06 -4.06
N GLY A 11 -2.97 6.94 -3.06
CA GLY A 11 -2.69 8.03 -2.13
C GLY A 11 -3.77 8.26 -1.08
N MET A 12 -4.71 7.34 -0.95
CA MET A 12 -5.77 7.46 0.05
C MET A 12 -5.28 6.93 1.39
N ASP A 13 -5.88 7.43 2.46
CA ASP A 13 -5.56 6.96 3.80
C ASP A 13 -6.15 5.59 4.03
N VAL A 14 -5.33 4.67 4.54
CA VAL A 14 -5.71 3.29 4.78
C VAL A 14 -5.41 2.94 6.23
N ASP A 15 -6.37 2.31 6.89
CA ASP A 15 -6.15 1.76 8.23
C ASP A 15 -5.41 0.42 8.06
N PRO A 16 -4.17 0.31 8.57
CA PRO A 16 -3.42 -0.93 8.39
C PRO A 16 -4.10 -2.16 8.97
N ALA A 17 -4.95 -1.98 9.97
CA ALA A 17 -5.68 -3.09 10.55
C ALA A 17 -6.84 -3.54 9.67
N GLN A 18 -7.28 -2.70 8.74
CA GLN A 18 -8.42 -2.99 7.87
C GLN A 18 -8.06 -2.98 6.39
N ALA A 19 -6.79 -2.86 6.07
CA ALA A 19 -6.36 -2.82 4.69
C ALA A 19 -6.77 -4.10 3.95
N ALA A 20 -7.17 -3.95 2.70
CA ALA A 20 -7.56 -5.09 1.89
C ALA A 20 -6.37 -5.98 1.55
N ALA A 21 -5.18 -5.38 1.45
CA ALA A 21 -3.96 -6.11 1.14
C ALA A 21 -2.77 -5.36 1.68
N SER A 22 -1.66 -6.04 1.79
CA SER A 22 -0.40 -5.43 2.19
C SER A 22 0.75 -6.12 1.48
N GLU A 23 1.86 -5.42 1.35
CA GLU A 23 3.03 -5.96 0.69
C GLU A 23 4.28 -5.32 1.30
N GLU A 24 5.33 -6.10 1.41
CA GLU A 24 6.61 -5.61 1.91
C GLU A 24 7.58 -5.42 0.75
N HIS A 25 8.20 -4.26 0.66
CA HIS A 25 9.13 -3.95 -0.40
C HIS A 25 10.20 -2.99 0.11
N GLY A 26 11.45 -3.34 -0.09
CA GLY A 26 12.56 -2.48 0.30
C GLY A 26 12.64 -2.19 1.78
N GLY A 27 12.22 -3.13 2.62
CA GLY A 27 12.23 -2.95 4.06
C GLY A 27 11.06 -2.15 4.60
N GLN A 28 10.09 -1.81 3.75
CA GLN A 28 8.89 -1.09 4.14
C GLN A 28 7.66 -1.92 3.84
N THR A 29 6.64 -1.77 4.68
CA THR A 29 5.36 -2.43 4.48
C THR A 29 4.36 -1.41 3.93
N PHE A 30 3.72 -1.77 2.83
CA PHE A 30 2.73 -0.94 2.17
C PHE A 30 1.36 -1.56 2.32
N TYR A 31 0.37 -0.72 2.54
CA TYR A 31 -1.02 -1.17 2.70
C TYR A 31 -1.85 -0.58 1.57
N PHE A 32 -2.85 -1.33 1.15
CA PHE A 32 -3.64 -0.97 -0.03
C PHE A 32 -5.12 -0.92 0.33
N CYS A 33 -5.82 0.05 -0.25
CA CYS A 33 -7.24 0.23 -0.02
C CYS A 33 -8.07 -0.84 -0.73
N GLY A 34 -7.49 -1.53 -1.72
CA GLY A 34 -8.19 -2.56 -2.45
C GLY A 34 -7.23 -3.41 -3.25
N HIS A 35 -7.76 -4.53 -3.78
CA HIS A 35 -6.94 -5.46 -4.56
C HIS A 35 -6.41 -4.82 -5.84
N GLY A 36 -7.16 -3.91 -6.45
CA GLY A 36 -6.71 -3.22 -7.65
C GLY A 36 -5.43 -2.45 -7.42
N CYS A 37 -5.33 -1.75 -6.29
CA CYS A 37 -4.13 -1.02 -5.94
C CYS A 37 -2.97 -1.97 -5.67
N HIS A 38 -3.25 -3.08 -4.99
CA HIS A 38 -2.24 -4.09 -4.71
C HIS A 38 -1.67 -4.68 -6.00
N GLU A 39 -2.53 -4.97 -6.95
CA GLU A 39 -2.10 -5.53 -8.23
C GLU A 39 -1.26 -4.53 -9.02
N LYS A 40 -1.64 -3.27 -9.00
CA LYS A 40 -0.85 -2.24 -9.66
C LYS A 40 0.53 -2.10 -9.04
N PHE A 41 0.60 -2.20 -7.72
CA PHE A 41 1.89 -2.15 -7.04
C PHE A 41 2.77 -3.33 -7.46
N LEU A 42 2.20 -4.53 -7.50
CA LEU A 42 2.96 -5.73 -7.89
C LEU A 42 3.42 -5.65 -9.34
N ALA A 43 2.64 -5.00 -10.20
CA ALA A 43 3.03 -4.85 -11.60
C ALA A 43 4.20 -3.90 -11.76
N ASP A 44 4.33 -2.90 -10.86
CA ASP A 44 5.41 -1.92 -10.98
C ASP A 44 5.80 -1.42 -9.58
N PRO A 45 6.46 -2.27 -8.80
CA PRO A 45 6.81 -1.91 -7.42
C PRO A 45 7.79 -0.75 -7.33
N HIS A 46 8.65 -0.58 -8.32
CA HIS A 46 9.60 0.52 -8.30
C HIS A 46 8.91 1.88 -8.43
N LYS A 47 7.81 1.91 -9.16
CA LYS A 47 7.09 3.15 -9.37
C LYS A 47 6.36 3.59 -8.09
N TYR A 48 5.81 2.63 -7.36
CA TYR A 48 4.96 2.93 -6.22
C TYR A 48 5.65 2.74 -4.87
N GLY A 49 6.60 1.82 -4.78
CA GLY A 49 7.30 1.53 -3.54
C GLY A 49 8.55 2.35 -3.33
N HIS A 50 8.73 3.38 -4.08
CA HIS A 50 9.91 4.21 -4.10
C HIS A 50 9.76 5.29 -3.04
N ALA A 51 10.67 5.33 -2.11
CA ALA A 51 10.60 6.30 -1.02
C ALA A 51 11.25 7.62 -1.38
#